data_5c51e56afc0c18cd08745da68ee5a6c9
#
_entry.id   5c51e56afc0c18cd08745da68ee5a6c9
#
_cell.length_a   1.000
_cell.length_b   1.000
_cell.length_c   1.000
_cell.angle_alpha   90.00
_cell.angle_beta   90.00
_cell.angle_gamma   90.00
#
_symmetry.space_group_name_H-M   'P 1'
#
loop_
_entity.id
_entity.type
_entity.pdbx_description
1 polymer ?
#
loop_
_entity_poly.entity_id
_entity_poly.type
_entity_poly.pdbx_seq_one_letter_code
_entity_poly.pdbx_strand_id
1 'polypeptide(L)'
;MAAADRVVVLFDFDKTIIDVDSDNWVVDELGFASLFHRLLPTMPWNSLMDTMMKELRDHGKTVNDIEQVLKRIPIHPRIVPAIRTAHALGCDLRIVSDANLFFIETILEHLGIKECFSEINTNPGCVDSEGRLRIFPFHDFHSSPHGCNNRCPPNMCKGKIIERIHGELGMEGGKKKMMRMGMIYLGDGSGDFCPSLRLREGDFMMPRKGFPVWELINQNRACLEAEVHEWSDGEELESVLLQLINRICCAQEESQFPLQTDDDFKFQKMELLKAIPVPF
;
A
#
# COMPACT_ATOMS: atom_id res chain seq x y z
N MET A 1 -23.79 -6.68 2.48
CA MET A 1 -22.48 -6.00 2.52
C MET A 1 -21.53 -6.78 3.43
N ALA A 2 -21.12 -7.98 3.02
CA ALA A 2 -20.25 -8.85 3.84
C ALA A 2 -19.04 -9.43 3.07
N ALA A 3 -18.82 -9.04 1.82
CA ALA A 3 -17.83 -9.70 0.97
C ALA A 3 -16.44 -9.03 0.95
N ALA A 4 -16.36 -7.74 1.23
CA ALA A 4 -15.12 -6.98 1.02
C ALA A 4 -14.22 -6.82 2.26
N ASP A 5 -14.65 -7.22 3.45
CA ASP A 5 -13.78 -7.32 4.67
C ASP A 5 -12.59 -8.29 4.49
N ARG A 6 -12.29 -8.69 3.25
CA ARG A 6 -11.37 -9.77 2.91
C ARG A 6 -10.26 -9.37 1.97
N VAL A 7 -10.25 -8.13 1.52
CA VAL A 7 -9.23 -7.58 0.62
C VAL A 7 -8.46 -6.50 1.34
N VAL A 8 -7.14 -6.68 1.44
CA VAL A 8 -6.22 -5.65 1.94
C VAL A 8 -5.48 -5.06 0.77
N VAL A 9 -5.54 -3.74 0.61
CA VAL A 9 -4.80 -3.03 -0.44
C VAL A 9 -3.73 -2.16 0.20
N LEU A 10 -2.49 -2.40 -0.17
CA LEU A 10 -1.32 -1.74 0.36
C LEU A 10 -0.71 -0.85 -0.72
N PHE A 11 -0.70 0.44 -0.46
CA PHE A 11 -0.16 1.43 -1.39
C PHE A 11 1.20 1.91 -0.91
N ASP A 12 2.18 1.91 -1.81
CA ASP A 12 3.23 2.92 -1.69
C ASP A 12 2.64 4.31 -1.96
N PHE A 13 3.36 5.38 -1.63
CA PHE A 13 2.83 6.73 -1.72
C PHE A 13 3.41 7.52 -2.90
N ASP A 14 4.71 7.79 -2.87
CA ASP A 14 5.43 8.56 -3.88
C ASP A 14 5.42 7.81 -5.21
N LYS A 15 5.10 8.50 -6.33
CA LYS A 15 4.97 7.92 -7.67
C LYS A 15 3.99 6.73 -7.78
N THR A 16 3.19 6.51 -6.74
CA THR A 16 2.12 5.50 -6.70
C THR A 16 0.76 6.15 -6.48
N ILE A 17 0.54 6.84 -5.34
CA ILE A 17 -0.67 7.66 -5.11
C ILE A 17 -0.49 9.04 -5.74
N ILE A 18 0.66 9.66 -5.57
CA ILE A 18 1.05 10.92 -6.20
C ILE A 18 2.01 10.68 -7.37
N ASP A 19 2.10 11.63 -8.31
CA ASP A 19 2.91 11.45 -9.54
C ASP A 19 4.40 11.76 -9.37
N VAL A 20 4.80 12.28 -8.21
CA VAL A 20 6.17 12.71 -7.91
C VAL A 20 6.67 12.10 -6.61
N ASP A 21 7.94 12.37 -6.28
CA ASP A 21 8.54 12.11 -4.98
C ASP A 21 8.27 13.32 -4.08
N SER A 22 7.60 13.12 -2.96
CA SER A 22 7.15 14.20 -2.08
C SER A 22 8.30 14.94 -1.41
N ASP A 23 9.38 14.22 -1.07
CA ASP A 23 10.58 14.81 -0.46
C ASP A 23 11.29 15.75 -1.44
N ASN A 24 11.52 15.31 -2.68
CA ASN A 24 12.10 16.12 -3.73
C ASN A 24 11.19 17.30 -4.09
N TRP A 25 9.88 17.07 -4.20
CA TRP A 25 8.90 18.11 -4.50
C TRP A 25 8.97 19.28 -3.52
N VAL A 26 8.99 19.01 -2.22
CA VAL A 26 9.07 20.06 -1.19
C VAL A 26 10.38 20.83 -1.28
N VAL A 27 11.49 20.11 -1.46
CA VAL A 27 12.84 20.73 -1.55
C VAL A 27 12.96 21.60 -2.79
N ASP A 28 12.48 21.14 -3.93
CA ASP A 28 12.58 21.85 -5.22
C ASP A 28 11.66 23.08 -5.24
N GLU A 29 10.41 22.94 -4.85
CA GLU A 29 9.42 24.03 -4.82
C GLU A 29 9.79 25.15 -3.83
N LEU A 30 10.50 24.82 -2.75
CA LEU A 30 10.98 25.81 -1.80
C LEU A 30 12.36 26.40 -2.15
N GLY A 31 12.98 25.94 -3.25
CA GLY A 31 14.22 26.50 -3.82
C GLY A 31 15.52 25.95 -3.19
N PHE A 32 15.48 24.76 -2.58
CA PHE A 32 16.62 24.16 -1.88
C PHE A 32 17.29 22.99 -2.62
N ALA A 33 16.94 22.73 -3.87
CA ALA A 33 17.50 21.64 -4.69
C ALA A 33 19.02 21.58 -4.68
N SER A 34 19.71 22.73 -4.83
CA SER A 34 21.17 22.78 -4.84
C SER A 34 21.81 22.32 -3.52
N LEU A 35 21.18 22.66 -2.40
CA LEU A 35 21.65 22.21 -1.07
C LEU A 35 21.39 20.72 -0.90
N PHE A 36 20.21 20.25 -1.27
CA PHE A 36 19.84 18.85 -1.23
C PHE A 36 20.83 17.97 -2.00
N HIS A 37 21.10 18.28 -3.25
CA HIS A 37 22.05 17.52 -4.08
C HIS A 37 23.48 17.52 -3.53
N ARG A 38 23.90 18.60 -2.88
CA ARG A 38 25.22 18.68 -2.22
C ARG A 38 25.30 17.76 -1.00
N LEU A 39 24.23 17.64 -0.23
CA LEU A 39 24.19 16.84 1.00
C LEU A 39 23.86 15.35 0.74
N LEU A 40 23.16 15.04 -0.33
CA LEU A 40 22.71 13.69 -0.68
C LEU A 40 23.79 12.59 -0.60
N PRO A 41 25.04 12.78 -1.08
CA PRO A 41 26.08 11.76 -0.97
C PRO A 41 26.70 11.63 0.44
N THR A 42 26.32 12.47 1.40
CA THR A 42 27.02 12.57 2.70
C THR A 42 26.31 11.86 3.85
N MET A 43 25.03 11.53 3.68
CA MET A 43 24.22 10.94 4.75
C MET A 43 23.06 10.10 4.20
N PRO A 44 22.46 9.18 5.00
CA PRO A 44 21.26 8.46 4.63
C PRO A 44 20.08 9.39 4.33
N TRP A 45 19.17 8.97 3.43
CA TRP A 45 18.03 9.76 2.96
C TRP A 45 17.17 10.34 4.09
N ASN A 46 16.77 9.52 5.07
CA ASN A 46 15.96 9.98 6.20
C ASN A 46 16.66 11.09 7.02
N SER A 47 17.99 10.92 7.28
CA SER A 47 18.80 11.96 7.96
C SER A 47 18.92 13.21 7.10
N LEU A 48 19.02 13.05 5.78
CA LEU A 48 19.07 14.17 4.84
C LEU A 48 17.76 14.95 4.92
N MET A 49 16.61 14.30 4.91
CA MET A 49 15.32 14.98 4.97
C MET A 49 15.10 15.72 6.30
N ASP A 50 15.45 15.13 7.46
CA ASP A 50 15.41 15.87 8.73
C ASP A 50 16.35 17.09 8.72
N THR A 51 17.54 16.95 8.08
CA THR A 51 18.49 18.08 7.89
C THR A 51 17.90 19.15 6.98
N MET A 52 17.27 18.76 5.88
CA MET A 52 16.61 19.72 4.96
C MET A 52 15.46 20.47 5.64
N MET A 53 14.68 19.84 6.49
CA MET A 53 13.66 20.53 7.30
C MET A 53 14.27 21.57 8.24
N LYS A 54 15.46 21.29 8.80
CA LYS A 54 16.23 22.27 9.57
C LYS A 54 16.68 23.44 8.72
N GLU A 55 17.29 23.16 7.57
CA GLU A 55 17.78 24.21 6.67
C GLU A 55 16.63 25.11 6.15
N LEU A 56 15.49 24.52 5.80
CA LEU A 56 14.28 25.28 5.44
C LEU A 56 13.89 26.26 6.55
N ARG A 57 13.81 25.77 7.80
CA ARG A 57 13.48 26.59 8.97
C ARG A 57 14.49 27.72 9.20
N ASP A 58 15.79 27.40 9.15
CA ASP A 58 16.89 28.36 9.37
C ASP A 58 16.90 29.48 8.30
N HIS A 59 16.35 29.22 7.11
CA HIS A 59 16.16 30.20 6.03
C HIS A 59 14.77 30.82 6.02
N GLY A 60 14.00 30.74 7.13
CA GLY A 60 12.73 31.41 7.32
C GLY A 60 11.54 30.75 6.68
N LYS A 61 11.66 29.51 6.18
CA LYS A 61 10.50 28.75 5.73
C LYS A 61 9.76 28.15 6.92
N THR A 62 8.46 28.21 6.87
CA THR A 62 7.57 27.71 7.94
C THR A 62 6.96 26.35 7.56
N VAL A 63 6.39 25.67 8.53
CA VAL A 63 5.59 24.46 8.28
C VAL A 63 4.41 24.76 7.35
N ASN A 64 3.77 25.94 7.47
CA ASN A 64 2.73 26.33 6.54
C ASN A 64 3.23 26.48 5.09
N ASP A 65 4.46 26.93 4.86
CA ASP A 65 5.02 26.99 3.50
C ASP A 65 5.17 25.57 2.93
N ILE A 66 5.59 24.61 3.74
CA ILE A 66 5.65 23.18 3.37
C ILE A 66 4.25 22.65 3.02
N GLU A 67 3.24 22.91 3.87
CA GLU A 67 1.85 22.51 3.61
C GLU A 67 1.32 23.08 2.29
N GLN A 68 1.57 24.37 2.01
CA GLN A 68 1.11 24.99 0.77
C GLN A 68 1.76 24.37 -0.48
N VAL A 69 3.00 23.92 -0.38
CA VAL A 69 3.68 23.18 -1.45
C VAL A 69 3.07 21.80 -1.63
N LEU A 70 2.86 21.07 -0.54
CA LEU A 70 2.26 19.71 -0.58
C LEU A 70 0.84 19.72 -1.16
N LYS A 71 0.04 20.74 -0.88
CA LYS A 71 -1.33 20.89 -1.44
C LYS A 71 -1.38 21.10 -2.95
N ARG A 72 -0.25 21.41 -3.60
CA ARG A 72 -0.14 21.57 -5.06
C ARG A 72 0.50 20.38 -5.75
N ILE A 73 0.75 19.31 -5.02
CA ILE A 73 1.42 18.12 -5.56
C ILE A 73 0.59 17.51 -6.70
N PRO A 74 1.19 17.13 -7.84
CA PRO A 74 0.45 16.56 -8.95
C PRO A 74 -0.03 15.14 -8.63
N ILE A 75 -1.29 14.86 -8.99
CA ILE A 75 -1.94 13.56 -8.82
C ILE A 75 -2.77 13.29 -10.06
N HIS A 76 -2.68 12.07 -10.56
CA HIS A 76 -3.53 11.66 -11.67
C HIS A 76 -5.01 11.66 -11.25
N PRO A 77 -5.94 12.21 -12.07
CA PRO A 77 -7.34 12.44 -11.66
C PRO A 77 -8.12 11.16 -11.35
N ARG A 78 -7.64 9.98 -11.76
CA ARG A 78 -8.29 8.69 -11.51
C ARG A 78 -7.89 8.04 -10.17
N ILE A 79 -6.81 8.50 -9.53
CA ILE A 79 -6.32 7.89 -8.27
C ILE A 79 -7.30 8.07 -7.11
N VAL A 80 -7.78 9.31 -6.89
CA VAL A 80 -8.74 9.57 -5.80
C VAL A 80 -10.05 8.79 -5.98
N PRO A 81 -10.68 8.75 -7.18
CA PRO A 81 -11.81 7.86 -7.45
C PRO A 81 -11.53 6.39 -7.18
N ALA A 82 -10.37 5.86 -7.62
CA ALA A 82 -9.99 4.46 -7.41
C ALA A 82 -9.93 4.10 -5.91
N ILE A 83 -9.26 4.95 -5.10
CA ILE A 83 -9.15 4.79 -3.64
C ILE A 83 -10.55 4.81 -2.99
N ARG A 84 -11.39 5.79 -3.33
CA ARG A 84 -12.75 5.89 -2.78
C ARG A 84 -13.62 4.69 -3.15
N THR A 85 -13.49 4.19 -4.38
CA THR A 85 -14.24 3.01 -4.84
C THR A 85 -13.78 1.76 -4.08
N ALA A 86 -12.48 1.53 -3.96
CA ALA A 86 -11.94 0.41 -3.19
C ALA A 86 -12.39 0.45 -1.71
N HIS A 87 -12.36 1.63 -1.09
CA HIS A 87 -12.87 1.83 0.27
C HIS A 87 -14.38 1.57 0.37
N ALA A 88 -15.18 2.07 -0.57
CA ALA A 88 -16.62 1.85 -0.61
C ALA A 88 -17.01 0.37 -0.83
N LEU A 89 -16.14 -0.41 -1.50
CA LEU A 89 -16.27 -1.86 -1.62
C LEU A 89 -15.91 -2.60 -0.30
N GLY A 90 -15.46 -1.88 0.75
CA GLY A 90 -15.11 -2.43 2.07
C GLY A 90 -13.69 -3.00 2.14
N CYS A 91 -12.80 -2.65 1.23
CA CYS A 91 -11.39 -3.04 1.32
C CYS A 91 -10.70 -2.34 2.50
N ASP A 92 -9.80 -3.04 3.18
CA ASP A 92 -8.88 -2.47 4.16
C ASP A 92 -7.71 -1.81 3.41
N LEU A 93 -7.72 -0.48 3.31
CA LEU A 93 -6.68 0.27 2.61
C LEU A 93 -5.61 0.74 3.59
N ARG A 94 -4.35 0.49 3.27
CA ARG A 94 -3.22 0.91 4.09
C ARG A 94 -2.11 1.51 3.23
N ILE A 95 -1.30 2.38 3.83
CA ILE A 95 -0.11 2.94 3.20
C ILE A 95 1.14 2.30 3.79
N VAL A 96 2.12 1.99 2.93
CA VAL A 96 3.45 1.47 3.30
C VAL A 96 4.50 2.23 2.48
N SER A 97 4.97 3.35 3.00
CA SER A 97 5.83 4.30 2.27
C SER A 97 7.03 4.76 3.09
N ASP A 98 8.15 4.97 2.44
CA ASP A 98 9.36 5.57 3.04
C ASP A 98 9.41 7.12 2.96
N ALA A 99 8.32 7.77 2.57
CA ALA A 99 8.06 9.19 2.77
C ALA A 99 7.97 9.54 4.28
N ASN A 100 7.15 10.49 4.70
CA ASN A 100 6.94 10.77 6.11
C ASN A 100 5.48 11.09 6.43
N LEU A 101 5.12 10.89 7.70
CA LEU A 101 3.73 11.00 8.17
C LEU A 101 3.14 12.39 7.91
N PHE A 102 3.91 13.45 8.16
CA PHE A 102 3.41 14.83 7.97
C PHE A 102 3.06 15.11 6.52
N PHE A 103 3.91 14.70 5.58
CA PHE A 103 3.65 14.92 4.14
C PHE A 103 2.45 14.12 3.68
N ILE A 104 2.40 12.84 4.01
CA ILE A 104 1.31 11.93 3.63
C ILE A 104 -0.02 12.46 4.18
N GLU A 105 -0.12 12.75 5.47
CA GLU A 105 -1.35 13.23 6.08
C GLU A 105 -1.82 14.56 5.48
N THR A 106 -0.91 15.53 5.30
CA THR A 106 -1.23 16.82 4.69
C THR A 106 -1.85 16.67 3.30
N ILE A 107 -1.29 15.79 2.48
CA ILE A 107 -1.79 15.53 1.11
C ILE A 107 -3.14 14.81 1.17
N LEU A 108 -3.27 13.75 1.94
CA LEU A 108 -4.50 12.96 2.05
C LEU A 108 -5.66 13.78 2.62
N GLU A 109 -5.40 14.65 3.61
CA GLU A 109 -6.40 15.58 4.18
C GLU A 109 -6.85 16.60 3.13
N HIS A 110 -5.91 17.17 2.38
CA HIS A 110 -6.24 18.11 1.29
C HIS A 110 -7.11 17.46 0.21
N LEU A 111 -6.87 16.18 -0.10
CA LEU A 111 -7.65 15.39 -1.07
C LEU A 111 -8.98 14.85 -0.50
N GLY A 112 -9.18 14.92 0.81
CA GLY A 112 -10.36 14.39 1.49
C GLY A 112 -10.48 12.86 1.38
N ILE A 113 -9.35 12.13 1.47
CA ILE A 113 -9.28 10.67 1.41
C ILE A 113 -8.51 10.04 2.57
N LYS A 114 -8.08 10.82 3.57
CA LYS A 114 -7.36 10.28 4.73
C LYS A 114 -8.15 9.18 5.43
N GLU A 115 -9.44 9.39 5.61
CA GLU A 115 -10.36 8.45 6.26
C GLU A 115 -10.58 7.14 5.49
N CYS A 116 -10.11 7.05 4.24
CA CYS A 116 -10.14 5.80 3.49
C CYS A 116 -9.07 4.81 3.96
N PHE A 117 -8.03 5.28 4.65
CA PHE A 117 -6.91 4.45 5.08
C PHE A 117 -7.01 4.11 6.56
N SER A 118 -6.97 2.81 6.87
CA SER A 118 -7.02 2.29 8.24
C SER A 118 -5.66 2.39 8.95
N GLU A 119 -4.55 2.42 8.19
CA GLU A 119 -3.19 2.46 8.74
C GLU A 119 -2.23 3.14 7.76
N ILE A 120 -1.31 3.95 8.30
CA ILE A 120 -0.21 4.58 7.55
C ILE A 120 1.10 4.13 8.17
N ASN A 121 1.85 3.28 7.46
CA ASN A 121 3.16 2.82 7.86
C ASN A 121 4.21 3.66 7.12
N THR A 122 4.83 4.60 7.82
CA THR A 122 5.82 5.52 7.24
C THR A 122 6.75 6.09 8.32
N ASN A 123 7.77 6.81 7.90
CA ASN A 123 8.68 7.52 8.81
C ASN A 123 7.90 8.53 9.67
N PRO A 124 8.01 8.50 11.02
CA PRO A 124 7.33 9.46 11.87
C PRO A 124 7.75 10.90 11.57
N GLY A 125 6.79 11.81 11.54
CA GLY A 125 7.02 13.25 11.38
C GLY A 125 6.24 14.03 12.41
N CYS A 126 6.85 15.04 13.03
CA CYS A 126 6.18 15.94 13.97
C CYS A 126 6.79 17.34 13.96
N VAL A 127 6.01 18.34 14.32
CA VAL A 127 6.48 19.71 14.52
C VAL A 127 6.97 19.85 15.95
N ASP A 128 8.22 20.27 16.13
CA ASP A 128 8.82 20.49 17.45
C ASP A 128 8.40 21.84 18.07
N SER A 129 8.84 22.07 19.30
CA SER A 129 8.55 23.31 20.04
C SER A 129 9.10 24.58 19.40
N GLU A 130 10.06 24.47 18.49
CA GLU A 130 10.64 25.58 17.76
C GLU A 130 9.92 25.84 16.41
N GLY A 131 8.87 25.04 16.10
CA GLY A 131 8.11 25.12 14.85
C GLY A 131 8.87 24.52 13.66
N ARG A 132 9.82 23.60 13.90
CA ARG A 132 10.53 22.86 12.89
C ARG A 132 9.85 21.51 12.68
N LEU A 133 9.65 21.10 11.43
CA LEU A 133 9.28 19.74 11.12
C LEU A 133 10.46 18.80 11.34
N ARG A 134 10.27 17.76 12.14
CA ARG A 134 11.23 16.69 12.40
C ARG A 134 10.78 15.42 11.71
N ILE A 135 11.74 14.70 11.12
CA ILE A 135 11.50 13.42 10.43
C ILE A 135 12.38 12.36 11.08
N PHE A 136 11.75 11.30 11.60
CA PHE A 136 12.42 10.21 12.29
C PHE A 136 12.35 8.92 11.44
N PRO A 137 13.33 8.01 11.56
CA PRO A 137 13.25 6.73 10.87
C PRO A 137 12.13 5.85 11.44
N PHE A 138 11.45 5.09 10.58
CA PHE A 138 10.47 4.07 11.02
C PHE A 138 11.14 2.97 11.84
N HIS A 139 12.30 2.48 11.40
CA HIS A 139 13.19 1.64 12.19
C HIS A 139 14.40 2.48 12.62
N ASP A 140 14.64 2.55 13.92
CA ASP A 140 15.85 3.19 14.42
C ASP A 140 17.08 2.36 14.03
N PHE A 141 17.78 2.81 12.99
CA PHE A 141 18.92 2.08 12.44
C PHE A 141 20.19 2.18 13.30
N HIS A 142 20.18 3.00 14.36
CA HIS A 142 21.29 3.09 15.32
C HIS A 142 21.10 2.12 16.50
N SER A 143 19.89 2.08 17.09
CA SER A 143 19.61 1.30 18.30
C SER A 143 18.88 -0.02 18.02
N SER A 144 18.09 -0.09 16.94
CA SER A 144 17.27 -1.26 16.62
C SER A 144 17.08 -1.44 15.10
N PRO A 145 18.15 -1.78 14.35
CA PRO A 145 18.08 -1.97 12.91
C PRO A 145 17.13 -3.12 12.55
N HIS A 146 16.41 -2.99 11.44
CA HIS A 146 15.39 -3.95 11.01
C HIS A 146 15.93 -5.36 10.66
N GLY A 147 17.24 -5.51 10.46
CA GLY A 147 17.90 -6.81 10.24
C GLY A 147 17.44 -7.55 8.97
N CYS A 148 16.96 -6.84 7.95
CA CYS A 148 16.61 -7.46 6.66
C CYS A 148 17.87 -7.69 5.82
N ASN A 149 17.97 -8.86 5.17
CA ASN A 149 19.09 -9.21 4.30
C ASN A 149 18.97 -8.65 2.87
N ASN A 150 17.82 -8.09 2.50
CA ASN A 150 17.63 -7.41 1.22
C ASN A 150 18.21 -6.00 1.26
N ARG A 151 18.38 -5.38 0.09
CA ARG A 151 18.88 -4.01 -0.05
C ARG A 151 17.82 -2.95 0.33
N CYS A 152 17.27 -3.08 1.54
CA CYS A 152 16.33 -2.09 2.08
C CYS A 152 17.07 -0.87 2.62
N PRO A 153 16.48 0.34 2.54
CA PRO A 153 17.03 1.51 3.19
C PRO A 153 17.04 1.30 4.72
N PRO A 154 18.03 1.84 5.44
CA PRO A 154 18.22 1.53 6.86
C PRO A 154 17.04 1.98 7.74
N ASN A 155 16.35 3.04 7.34
CA ASN A 155 15.23 3.63 8.07
C ASN A 155 13.95 2.83 7.95
N MET A 156 13.77 2.01 6.90
CA MET A 156 12.52 1.29 6.70
C MET A 156 12.70 0.01 5.87
N CYS A 157 12.16 -1.10 6.35
CA CYS A 157 11.99 -2.30 5.56
C CYS A 157 10.49 -2.57 5.36
N LYS A 158 9.96 -2.20 4.19
CA LYS A 158 8.55 -2.43 3.82
C LYS A 158 8.17 -3.94 3.89
N GLY A 159 9.10 -4.83 3.56
CA GLY A 159 8.88 -6.28 3.66
C GLY A 159 8.59 -6.78 5.08
N LYS A 160 9.22 -6.20 6.11
CA LYS A 160 8.91 -6.50 7.52
C LYS A 160 7.50 -6.07 7.91
N ILE A 161 7.01 -5.00 7.32
CA ILE A 161 5.64 -4.52 7.53
C ILE A 161 4.64 -5.49 6.90
N ILE A 162 4.92 -6.00 5.69
CA ILE A 162 4.09 -7.02 5.05
C ILE A 162 4.04 -8.30 5.91
N GLU A 163 5.19 -8.77 6.45
CA GLU A 163 5.23 -9.92 7.36
C GLU A 163 4.34 -9.70 8.59
N ARG A 164 4.39 -8.51 9.20
CA ARG A 164 3.53 -8.15 10.34
C ARG A 164 2.05 -8.19 9.97
N ILE A 165 1.68 -7.52 8.87
CA ILE A 165 0.29 -7.48 8.39
C ILE A 165 -0.24 -8.89 8.11
N HIS A 166 0.54 -9.74 7.43
CA HIS A 166 0.18 -11.14 7.23
C HIS A 166 -0.03 -11.90 8.56
N GLY A 167 0.80 -11.61 9.57
CA GLY A 167 0.65 -12.19 10.91
C GLY A 167 -0.67 -11.78 11.58
N GLU A 168 -1.03 -10.51 11.50
CA GLU A 168 -2.28 -9.96 12.05
C GLU A 168 -3.51 -10.56 11.37
N LEU A 169 -3.50 -10.61 10.03
CA LEU A 169 -4.60 -11.13 9.23
C LEU A 169 -4.82 -12.65 9.39
N GLY A 170 -3.76 -13.38 9.73
CA GLY A 170 -3.82 -14.82 9.98
C GLY A 170 -4.40 -15.19 11.35
N MET A 171 -4.65 -14.22 12.23
CA MET A 171 -5.10 -14.42 13.60
C MET A 171 -6.37 -13.60 13.87
N GLU A 172 -7.40 -14.24 14.43
CA GLU A 172 -8.62 -13.57 14.90
C GLU A 172 -8.91 -14.03 16.32
N GLY A 173 -8.92 -13.10 17.28
CA GLY A 173 -9.16 -13.42 18.70
C GLY A 173 -8.18 -14.46 19.28
N GLY A 174 -6.93 -14.51 18.80
CA GLY A 174 -5.93 -15.48 19.23
C GLY A 174 -6.06 -16.88 18.59
N LYS A 175 -6.99 -17.06 17.64
CA LYS A 175 -7.17 -18.32 16.89
C LYS A 175 -6.80 -18.12 15.42
N LYS A 176 -6.29 -19.18 14.79
CA LYS A 176 -5.95 -19.15 13.36
C LYS A 176 -7.23 -18.93 12.53
N LYS A 177 -7.25 -17.88 11.72
CA LYS A 177 -8.37 -17.57 10.83
C LYS A 177 -8.47 -18.62 9.72
N MET A 178 -9.64 -19.18 9.51
CA MET A 178 -9.85 -20.22 8.48
C MET A 178 -9.94 -19.65 7.07
N MET A 179 -10.26 -18.36 6.91
CA MET A 179 -10.37 -17.70 5.61
C MET A 179 -9.18 -16.79 5.36
N ARG A 180 -8.54 -16.99 4.21
CA ARG A 180 -7.43 -16.16 3.76
C ARG A 180 -7.96 -14.83 3.21
N MET A 181 -7.40 -13.73 3.67
CA MET A 181 -7.59 -12.41 3.06
C MET A 181 -6.66 -12.30 1.85
N GLY A 182 -7.14 -11.82 0.72
CA GLY A 182 -6.30 -11.49 -0.44
C GLY A 182 -5.60 -10.15 -0.21
N MET A 183 -4.31 -10.08 -0.57
CA MET A 183 -3.53 -8.84 -0.45
C MET A 183 -3.16 -8.34 -1.85
N ILE A 184 -3.31 -7.04 -2.07
CA ILE A 184 -2.86 -6.34 -3.28
C ILE A 184 -1.83 -5.30 -2.84
N TYR A 185 -0.60 -5.35 -3.38
CA TYR A 185 0.45 -4.38 -3.10
C TYR A 185 0.79 -3.57 -4.35
N LEU A 186 0.77 -2.25 -4.23
CA LEU A 186 1.11 -1.31 -5.31
C LEU A 186 2.41 -0.56 -4.97
N GLY A 187 3.31 -0.43 -5.94
CA GLY A 187 4.55 0.32 -5.75
C GLY A 187 5.30 0.58 -7.05
N ASP A 188 6.29 1.48 -6.99
CA ASP A 188 7.12 1.89 -8.13
C ASP A 188 8.62 1.74 -7.87
N GLY A 189 9.06 1.93 -6.62
CA GLY A 189 10.46 2.07 -6.25
C GLY A 189 11.19 0.75 -6.02
N SER A 190 12.54 0.80 -5.97
CA SER A 190 13.36 -0.35 -5.59
C SER A 190 13.07 -0.86 -4.17
N GLY A 191 12.59 0.02 -3.28
CA GLY A 191 12.14 -0.33 -1.92
C GLY A 191 10.94 -1.26 -1.89
N ASP A 192 10.15 -1.32 -2.98
CA ASP A 192 8.97 -2.17 -3.12
C ASP A 192 9.29 -3.60 -3.58
N PHE A 193 10.54 -3.87 -3.92
CA PHE A 193 10.96 -5.23 -4.27
C PHE A 193 11.00 -6.15 -3.03
N CYS A 194 11.48 -5.68 -1.89
CA CYS A 194 11.48 -6.48 -0.67
C CYS A 194 10.07 -6.90 -0.21
N PRO A 195 9.06 -6.01 -0.15
CA PRO A 195 7.68 -6.41 0.15
C PRO A 195 7.10 -7.36 -0.92
N SER A 196 7.42 -7.21 -2.20
CA SER A 196 6.92 -8.12 -3.23
C SER A 196 7.36 -9.58 -3.02
N LEU A 197 8.56 -9.79 -2.44
CA LEU A 197 9.06 -11.11 -2.05
C LEU A 197 8.37 -11.70 -0.79
N ARG A 198 7.52 -10.96 -0.12
CA ARG A 198 6.76 -11.37 1.08
C ARG A 198 5.29 -11.64 0.80
N LEU A 199 4.83 -11.28 -0.38
CA LEU A 199 3.51 -11.67 -0.87
C LEU A 199 3.50 -13.17 -1.14
N ARG A 200 2.33 -13.79 -0.95
CA ARG A 200 2.14 -15.25 -1.02
C ARG A 200 1.33 -15.62 -2.25
N GLU A 201 1.25 -16.89 -2.53
CA GLU A 201 0.31 -17.42 -3.54
C GLU A 201 -1.12 -16.92 -3.27
N GLY A 202 -1.77 -16.37 -4.29
CA GLY A 202 -3.10 -15.73 -4.22
C GLY A 202 -3.09 -14.29 -3.71
N ASP A 203 -1.91 -13.68 -3.48
CA ASP A 203 -1.73 -12.24 -3.37
C ASP A 203 -1.32 -11.65 -4.74
N PHE A 204 -1.42 -10.35 -4.87
CA PHE A 204 -1.18 -9.65 -6.12
C PHE A 204 -0.16 -8.52 -5.92
N MET A 205 0.82 -8.47 -6.82
CA MET A 205 1.76 -7.35 -6.93
C MET A 205 1.39 -6.49 -8.13
N MET A 206 1.21 -5.19 -7.92
CA MET A 206 0.95 -4.20 -8.96
C MET A 206 2.15 -3.24 -9.09
N PRO A 207 3.20 -3.60 -9.85
CA PRO A 207 4.34 -2.73 -10.07
C PRO A 207 4.03 -1.67 -11.12
N ARG A 208 4.50 -0.44 -10.92
CA ARG A 208 4.43 0.61 -11.95
C ARG A 208 5.42 0.30 -13.07
N LYS A 209 4.91 0.14 -14.29
CA LYS A 209 5.68 -0.19 -15.50
C LYS A 209 6.74 0.84 -15.83
N GLY A 210 7.94 0.38 -16.16
CA GLY A 210 9.07 1.26 -16.48
C GLY A 210 9.73 1.90 -15.27
N PHE A 211 9.33 1.54 -14.05
CA PHE A 211 9.90 2.00 -12.78
C PHE A 211 10.80 0.92 -12.15
N PRO A 212 11.66 1.27 -11.18
CA PRO A 212 12.67 0.36 -10.63
C PRO A 212 12.15 -0.98 -10.13
N VAL A 213 11.00 -1.02 -9.44
CA VAL A 213 10.44 -2.29 -8.95
C VAL A 213 10.01 -3.22 -10.10
N TRP A 214 9.46 -2.66 -11.18
CA TRP A 214 9.05 -3.43 -12.34
C TRP A 214 10.24 -4.12 -13.02
N GLU A 215 11.37 -3.43 -13.16
CA GLU A 215 12.60 -4.00 -13.70
C GLU A 215 13.14 -5.11 -12.80
N LEU A 216 13.18 -4.88 -11.46
CA LEU A 216 13.64 -5.87 -10.49
C LEU A 216 12.76 -7.13 -10.48
N ILE A 217 11.44 -6.98 -10.58
CA ILE A 217 10.49 -8.09 -10.66
C ILE A 217 10.72 -8.90 -11.93
N ASN A 218 10.86 -8.25 -13.10
CA ASN A 218 11.10 -8.95 -14.36
C ASN A 218 12.40 -9.74 -14.37
N GLN A 219 13.45 -9.22 -13.73
CA GLN A 219 14.74 -9.91 -13.60
C GLN A 219 14.69 -11.08 -12.59
N ASN A 220 13.75 -11.08 -11.65
CA ASN A 220 13.67 -12.02 -10.54
C ASN A 220 12.28 -12.69 -10.42
N ARG A 221 11.56 -12.84 -11.52
CA ARG A 221 10.15 -13.31 -11.52
C ARG A 221 9.94 -14.64 -10.78
N ALA A 222 10.91 -15.55 -10.88
CA ALA A 222 10.85 -16.84 -10.22
C ALA A 222 10.95 -16.79 -8.68
N CYS A 223 11.31 -15.63 -8.10
CA CYS A 223 11.36 -15.43 -6.66
C CYS A 223 10.03 -14.95 -6.05
N LEU A 224 9.02 -14.62 -6.87
CA LEU A 224 7.73 -14.13 -6.43
C LEU A 224 6.69 -15.23 -6.48
N GLU A 225 5.97 -15.41 -5.38
CA GLU A 225 4.79 -16.29 -5.29
C GLU A 225 3.52 -15.59 -5.79
N ALA A 226 3.43 -14.27 -5.63
CA ALA A 226 2.29 -13.45 -6.03
C ALA A 226 2.14 -13.35 -7.55
N GLU A 227 0.89 -13.19 -8.01
CA GLU A 227 0.62 -12.79 -9.39
C GLU A 227 1.02 -11.31 -9.59
N VAL A 228 1.56 -10.99 -10.78
CA VAL A 228 2.01 -9.63 -11.12
C VAL A 228 1.11 -9.04 -12.18
N HIS A 229 0.57 -7.85 -11.88
CA HIS A 229 -0.31 -7.07 -12.75
C HIS A 229 0.23 -5.65 -12.85
N GLU A 230 0.93 -5.32 -13.94
CA GLU A 230 1.55 -4.02 -14.14
C GLU A 230 0.54 -2.92 -14.49
N TRP A 231 0.89 -1.67 -14.19
CA TRP A 231 0.16 -0.47 -14.55
C TRP A 231 1.11 0.67 -14.93
N SER A 232 0.70 1.59 -15.79
CA SER A 232 1.53 2.70 -16.31
C SER A 232 1.08 4.06 -15.75
N ASP A 233 -0.23 4.27 -15.67
CA ASP A 233 -0.86 5.52 -15.23
C ASP A 233 -2.08 5.28 -14.34
N GLY A 234 -2.72 6.35 -13.89
CA GLY A 234 -3.85 6.24 -12.98
C GLY A 234 -5.10 5.60 -13.59
N GLU A 235 -5.29 5.59 -14.90
CA GLU A 235 -6.41 4.90 -15.55
C GLU A 235 -6.21 3.38 -15.51
N GLU A 236 -5.01 2.92 -15.86
CA GLU A 236 -4.65 1.50 -15.75
C GLU A 236 -4.63 1.04 -14.29
N LEU A 237 -4.09 1.86 -13.37
CA LEU A 237 -4.11 1.55 -11.94
C LEU A 237 -5.54 1.31 -11.44
N GLU A 238 -6.49 2.25 -11.72
CA GLU A 238 -7.88 2.10 -11.33
C GLU A 238 -8.49 0.81 -11.91
N SER A 239 -8.31 0.59 -13.21
CA SER A 239 -8.88 -0.56 -13.92
C SER A 239 -8.37 -1.89 -13.36
N VAL A 240 -7.05 -2.03 -13.22
CA VAL A 240 -6.41 -3.26 -12.72
C VAL A 240 -6.76 -3.50 -11.25
N LEU A 241 -6.69 -2.46 -10.41
CA LEU A 241 -7.01 -2.57 -8.99
C LEU A 241 -8.44 -3.07 -8.77
N LEU A 242 -9.43 -2.45 -9.42
CA LEU A 242 -10.83 -2.82 -9.25
C LEU A 242 -11.14 -4.21 -9.82
N GLN A 243 -10.47 -4.60 -10.91
CA GLN A 243 -10.57 -5.96 -11.45
C GLN A 243 -10.05 -7.01 -10.46
N LEU A 244 -8.90 -6.77 -9.82
CA LEU A 244 -8.33 -7.69 -8.84
C LEU A 244 -9.19 -7.78 -7.58
N ILE A 245 -9.71 -6.65 -7.07
CA ILE A 245 -10.66 -6.65 -5.94
C ILE A 245 -11.86 -7.53 -6.26
N ASN A 246 -12.50 -7.34 -7.41
CA ASN A 246 -13.64 -8.14 -7.83
C ASN A 246 -13.28 -9.64 -7.96
N ARG A 247 -12.12 -9.97 -8.53
CA ARG A 247 -11.63 -11.35 -8.66
C ARG A 247 -11.48 -12.03 -7.31
N ILE A 248 -10.92 -11.35 -6.30
CA ILE A 248 -10.79 -11.90 -4.94
C ILE A 248 -12.17 -12.12 -4.32
N CYS A 249 -13.08 -11.15 -4.45
CA CYS A 249 -14.43 -11.26 -3.89
C CYS A 249 -15.21 -12.42 -4.51
N CYS A 250 -15.23 -12.57 -5.83
CA CYS A 250 -15.91 -13.65 -6.53
C CYS A 250 -15.37 -15.05 -6.16
N ALA A 251 -14.04 -15.22 -6.13
CA ALA A 251 -13.41 -16.48 -5.77
C ALA A 251 -13.75 -16.94 -4.34
N GLN A 252 -14.05 -15.98 -3.46
CA GLN A 252 -14.44 -16.26 -2.07
C GLN A 252 -15.93 -16.64 -1.94
N GLU A 253 -16.80 -16.06 -2.76
CA GLU A 253 -18.20 -16.44 -2.82
C GLU A 253 -18.37 -17.88 -3.30
N GLU A 254 -17.66 -18.29 -4.35
CA GLU A 254 -17.65 -19.66 -4.85
C GLU A 254 -17.16 -20.67 -3.80
N SER A 255 -16.19 -20.30 -2.97
CA SER A 255 -15.68 -21.18 -1.90
C SER A 255 -16.63 -21.32 -0.72
N GLN A 256 -17.53 -20.34 -0.50
CA GLN A 256 -18.55 -20.39 0.57
C GLN A 256 -19.82 -21.13 0.17
N PHE A 257 -20.18 -21.10 -1.11
CA PHE A 257 -21.32 -21.78 -1.66
C PHE A 257 -20.86 -22.66 -2.82
N PRO A 258 -20.19 -23.81 -2.55
CA PRO A 258 -19.88 -24.76 -3.61
C PRO A 258 -21.19 -25.10 -4.31
N LEU A 259 -21.22 -24.90 -5.64
CA LEU A 259 -22.37 -25.27 -6.46
C LEU A 259 -22.74 -26.71 -6.10
N GLN A 260 -24.02 -26.91 -5.68
CA GLN A 260 -24.57 -28.26 -5.51
C GLN A 260 -24.32 -28.99 -6.82
N THR A 261 -23.58 -30.10 -6.76
CA THR A 261 -23.29 -30.88 -7.94
C THR A 261 -24.62 -31.46 -8.47
N ASP A 262 -24.70 -31.70 -9.79
CA ASP A 262 -25.90 -32.33 -10.43
C ASP A 262 -26.37 -33.62 -9.75
N ASP A 263 -25.52 -34.26 -8.97
CA ASP A 263 -25.84 -35.44 -8.16
C ASP A 263 -26.71 -35.14 -6.94
N ASP A 264 -26.55 -33.98 -6.29
CA ASP A 264 -27.43 -33.57 -5.18
C ASP A 264 -28.82 -33.23 -5.67
N PHE A 265 -28.95 -32.68 -6.88
CA PHE A 265 -30.25 -32.44 -7.52
C PHE A 265 -30.97 -33.76 -7.90
N LYS A 266 -30.22 -34.79 -8.31
CA LYS A 266 -30.76 -36.12 -8.57
C LYS A 266 -31.24 -36.81 -7.30
N PHE A 267 -30.48 -36.67 -6.20
CA PHE A 267 -30.83 -37.26 -4.90
C PHE A 267 -32.11 -36.62 -4.33
N GLN A 268 -32.23 -35.29 -4.31
CA GLN A 268 -33.44 -34.60 -3.88
C GLN A 268 -34.66 -34.93 -4.75
N LYS A 269 -34.48 -35.06 -6.07
CA LYS A 269 -35.55 -35.47 -7.00
C LYS A 269 -35.98 -36.92 -6.79
N MET A 270 -35.10 -37.82 -6.42
CA MET A 270 -35.41 -39.21 -6.06
C MET A 270 -36.16 -39.34 -4.73
N GLU A 271 -35.84 -38.51 -3.72
CA GLU A 271 -36.60 -38.52 -2.45
C GLU A 271 -37.99 -37.92 -2.60
N LEU A 272 -38.17 -36.86 -3.38
CA LEU A 272 -39.46 -36.27 -3.69
C LEU A 272 -40.37 -37.24 -4.48
N LEU A 273 -39.84 -38.07 -5.36
CA LEU A 273 -40.59 -39.09 -6.11
C LEU A 273 -41.01 -40.29 -5.25
N LYS A 274 -40.31 -40.55 -4.11
CA LYS A 274 -40.71 -41.61 -3.15
C LYS A 274 -41.82 -41.19 -2.19
N ALA A 275 -42.11 -39.89 -2.10
CA ALA A 275 -43.11 -39.32 -1.18
C ALA A 275 -44.50 -39.14 -1.78
N ILE A 276 -44.75 -39.54 -3.05
CA ILE A 276 -46.07 -39.43 -3.68
C ILE A 276 -46.83 -40.73 -3.38
N PRO A 277 -47.94 -40.70 -2.60
CA PRO A 277 -48.78 -41.88 -2.40
C PRO A 277 -49.52 -42.23 -3.68
N VAL A 278 -49.43 -43.48 -4.10
CA VAL A 278 -50.19 -44.03 -5.24
C VAL A 278 -51.61 -44.23 -4.74
N PRO A 279 -52.67 -43.65 -5.38
CA PRO A 279 -54.04 -43.92 -5.02
C PRO A 279 -54.43 -45.31 -5.53
N PHE A 280 -55.12 -46.08 -4.66
CA PHE A 280 -55.75 -47.32 -4.97
C PHE A 280 -56.94 -47.10 -5.86
#